data_91fdf5dea6c79b8d194cff7799cc9209
#
_entry.id   91fdf5dea6c79b8d194cff7799cc9209
#
_cell.length_a   1.000
_cell.length_b   1.000
_cell.length_c   1.000
_cell.angle_alpha   90.00
_cell.angle_beta   90.00
_cell.angle_gamma   90.00
#
_symmetry.space_group_name_H-M   'P 1'
#
loop_
_entity.id
_entity.type
_entity.pdbx_description
1 polymer ?
#
loop_
_entity_poly.entity_id
_entity_poly.type
_entity_poly.pdbx_seq_one_letter_code
_entity_poly.pdbx_strand_id
1 'polypeptide(L)'
;DYRKLEQVLKSSDISENLYQATDFQRYYYYLGVCEFTLRQNISQSLYYLKEALSYSSQKERIHVSDTEIQLISCIGKIYGVAGKTAEARYYLSRSIQLLHQSADERSKSEFSQIFYNYGNFLFHQNEIDEALEQVNQGIYWAQEKNSYYYLNDLFVLKSLIYKRKEEPERAAFYEGLAQAVKQISKNL
;
A
#
# COMPACT_ATOMS: atom_id res chain seq x y z
N ASP A 1 0.99 15.23 4.44
CA ASP A 1 -0.06 15.76 5.32
C ASP A 1 -1.42 15.57 4.64
N TYR A 2 -2.19 14.59 5.10
CA TYR A 2 -3.50 14.23 4.50
C TYR A 2 -4.56 15.32 4.68
N ARG A 3 -4.47 16.18 5.70
CA ARG A 3 -5.40 17.30 5.87
C ARG A 3 -5.20 18.36 4.78
N LYS A 4 -3.94 18.67 4.45
CA LYS A 4 -3.62 19.58 3.34
C LYS A 4 -4.05 18.98 2.00
N LEU A 5 -3.79 17.69 1.80
CA LEU A 5 -4.23 16.98 0.60
C LEU A 5 -5.76 17.06 0.44
N GLU A 6 -6.51 16.81 1.50
CA GLU A 6 -7.97 16.91 1.47
C GLU A 6 -8.46 18.32 1.14
N GLN A 7 -7.82 19.36 1.71
CA GLN A 7 -8.16 20.76 1.40
C GLN A 7 -7.98 21.06 -0.09
N VAL A 8 -6.88 20.61 -0.67
CA VAL A 8 -6.61 20.76 -2.11
C VAL A 8 -7.66 20.01 -2.94
N LEU A 9 -7.97 18.76 -2.61
CA LEU A 9 -8.97 17.96 -3.32
C LEU A 9 -10.38 18.57 -3.29
N LYS A 10 -10.73 19.30 -2.23
CA LYS A 10 -12.04 19.96 -2.05
C LYS A 10 -12.08 21.38 -2.63
N SER A 11 -10.96 21.90 -3.16
CA SER A 11 -10.97 23.20 -3.83
C SER A 11 -11.73 23.14 -5.17
N SER A 12 -12.40 24.22 -5.53
CA SER A 12 -13.10 24.35 -6.82
C SER A 12 -12.16 24.15 -8.01
N ASP A 13 -10.91 24.62 -7.87
CA ASP A 13 -9.89 24.52 -8.91
C ASP A 13 -9.60 23.08 -9.34
N ILE A 14 -9.63 22.12 -8.41
CA ILE A 14 -9.40 20.71 -8.77
C ILE A 14 -10.63 20.11 -9.44
N SER A 15 -11.83 20.30 -8.86
CA SER A 15 -13.06 19.69 -9.38
C SER A 15 -13.44 20.20 -10.79
N GLU A 16 -13.12 21.46 -11.10
CA GLU A 16 -13.38 22.08 -12.40
C GLU A 16 -12.34 21.71 -13.48
N ASN A 17 -11.19 21.16 -13.09
CA ASN A 17 -10.07 20.81 -13.99
C ASN A 17 -9.84 19.31 -14.15
N LEU A 18 -10.82 18.46 -13.85
CA LEU A 18 -10.77 17.02 -14.12
C LEU A 18 -11.35 16.73 -15.51
N TYR A 19 -10.50 16.36 -16.47
CA TYR A 19 -10.93 16.14 -17.85
C TYR A 19 -10.72 14.70 -18.33
N GLN A 20 -9.74 14.00 -17.78
CA GLN A 20 -9.38 12.66 -18.23
C GLN A 20 -9.76 11.59 -17.20
N ALA A 21 -10.00 10.36 -17.64
CA ALA A 21 -10.28 9.24 -16.75
C ALA A 21 -9.17 9.05 -15.69
N THR A 22 -7.93 9.32 -16.06
CA THR A 22 -6.77 9.26 -15.12
C THR A 22 -6.83 10.33 -14.04
N ASP A 23 -7.43 11.50 -14.32
CA ASP A 23 -7.58 12.58 -13.33
C ASP A 23 -8.65 12.19 -12.31
N PHE A 24 -9.79 11.72 -12.79
CA PHE A 24 -10.86 11.19 -11.94
C PHE A 24 -10.38 9.99 -11.10
N GLN A 25 -9.61 9.08 -11.69
CA GLN A 25 -9.04 7.94 -10.97
C GLN A 25 -8.18 8.40 -9.80
N ARG A 26 -7.24 9.33 -10.02
CA ARG A 26 -6.37 9.88 -8.97
C ARG A 26 -7.16 10.66 -7.93
N TYR A 27 -8.12 11.47 -8.35
CA TYR A 27 -8.98 12.25 -7.47
C TYR A 27 -9.73 11.36 -6.49
N TYR A 28 -10.46 10.36 -6.98
CA TYR A 28 -11.20 9.43 -6.13
C TYR A 28 -10.27 8.54 -5.28
N TYR A 29 -9.11 8.16 -5.80
CA TYR A 29 -8.11 7.43 -5.02
C TYR A 29 -7.70 8.22 -3.78
N TYR A 30 -7.31 9.49 -3.95
CA TYR A 30 -6.89 10.32 -2.82
C TYR A 30 -8.03 10.66 -1.87
N LEU A 31 -9.25 10.87 -2.36
CA LEU A 31 -10.43 11.01 -1.49
C LEU A 31 -10.63 9.77 -0.62
N GLY A 32 -10.55 8.58 -1.20
CA GLY A 32 -10.68 7.33 -0.46
C GLY A 32 -9.60 7.15 0.61
N VAL A 33 -8.35 7.48 0.27
CA VAL A 33 -7.24 7.46 1.23
C VAL A 33 -7.45 8.47 2.36
N CYS A 34 -7.91 9.68 2.08
CA CYS A 34 -8.20 10.70 3.08
C CYS A 34 -9.34 10.26 4.03
N GLU A 35 -10.43 9.71 3.50
CA GLU A 35 -11.55 9.21 4.32
C GLU A 35 -11.10 8.10 5.27
N PHE A 36 -10.27 7.17 4.80
CA PHE A 36 -9.74 6.13 5.66
C PHE A 36 -8.78 6.68 6.71
N THR A 37 -7.81 7.52 6.29
CA THR A 37 -6.73 7.95 7.18
C THR A 37 -7.19 8.98 8.21
N LEU A 38 -8.07 9.90 7.83
CA LEU A 38 -8.51 10.99 8.71
C LEU A 38 -9.73 10.64 9.56
N ARG A 39 -10.62 9.75 9.07
CA ARG A 39 -11.92 9.48 9.69
C ARG A 39 -12.16 8.02 10.02
N GLN A 40 -11.31 7.11 9.57
CA GLN A 40 -11.52 5.65 9.65
C GLN A 40 -12.87 5.22 9.05
N ASN A 41 -13.38 6.00 8.08
CA ASN A 41 -14.66 5.71 7.44
C ASN A 41 -14.49 4.68 6.33
N ILE A 42 -14.58 3.40 6.70
CA ILE A 42 -14.39 2.25 5.81
C ILE A 42 -15.35 2.29 4.63
N SER A 43 -16.63 2.55 4.87
CA SER A 43 -17.66 2.51 3.82
C SER A 43 -17.44 3.57 2.75
N GLN A 44 -17.20 4.82 3.18
CA GLN A 44 -16.97 5.93 2.27
C GLN A 44 -15.64 5.81 1.54
N SER A 45 -14.60 5.32 2.24
CA SER A 45 -13.31 5.05 1.62
C SER A 45 -13.42 3.99 0.52
N LEU A 46 -14.07 2.86 0.79
CA LEU A 46 -14.29 1.82 -0.22
C LEU A 46 -15.15 2.31 -1.39
N TYR A 47 -16.14 3.17 -1.14
CA TYR A 47 -16.91 3.79 -2.20
C TYR A 47 -16.01 4.58 -3.16
N TYR A 48 -15.22 5.52 -2.65
CA TYR A 48 -14.31 6.33 -3.48
C TYR A 48 -13.25 5.49 -4.19
N LEU A 49 -12.67 4.50 -3.52
CA LEU A 49 -11.65 3.64 -4.14
C LEU A 49 -12.24 2.76 -5.26
N LYS A 50 -13.48 2.30 -5.13
CA LYS A 50 -14.16 1.56 -6.19
C LYS A 50 -14.55 2.46 -7.36
N GLU A 51 -15.00 3.69 -7.09
CA GLU A 51 -15.18 4.70 -8.12
C GLU A 51 -13.87 4.95 -8.87
N ALA A 52 -12.74 5.14 -8.17
CA ALA A 52 -11.44 5.27 -8.81
C ALA A 52 -11.09 4.06 -9.69
N LEU A 53 -11.42 2.84 -9.25
CA LEU A 53 -11.15 1.62 -10.02
C LEU A 53 -12.04 1.52 -11.27
N SER A 54 -13.25 2.05 -11.25
CA SER A 54 -14.17 2.02 -12.41
C SER A 54 -13.60 2.79 -13.62
N TYR A 55 -12.78 3.82 -13.38
CA TYR A 55 -12.12 4.57 -14.45
C TYR A 55 -10.97 3.79 -15.13
N SER A 56 -10.49 2.71 -14.52
CA SER A 56 -9.48 1.82 -15.13
C SER A 56 -10.08 0.91 -16.19
N SER A 57 -11.32 0.43 -15.99
CA SER A 57 -11.96 -0.62 -16.78
C SER A 57 -12.50 -0.16 -18.14
N GLN A 58 -12.46 1.14 -18.44
CA GLN A 58 -13.09 1.72 -19.64
C GLN A 58 -12.29 1.55 -20.95
N LYS A 59 -11.11 0.93 -20.92
CA LYS A 59 -10.31 0.66 -22.12
C LYS A 59 -9.75 -0.76 -22.06
N GLU A 60 -9.80 -1.49 -23.17
CA GLU A 60 -9.01 -2.70 -23.41
C GLU A 60 -7.52 -2.34 -23.28
N ARG A 61 -6.96 -2.50 -22.09
CA ARG A 61 -5.56 -2.19 -21.83
C ARG A 61 -4.78 -3.49 -21.73
N ILE A 62 -3.70 -3.55 -22.48
CA ILE A 62 -2.70 -4.62 -22.41
C ILE A 62 -1.93 -4.54 -21.08
N HIS A 63 -1.84 -3.35 -20.47
CA HIS A 63 -1.08 -3.11 -19.24
C HIS A 63 -1.89 -2.42 -18.16
N VAL A 64 -1.81 -2.94 -16.94
CA VAL A 64 -2.38 -2.34 -15.73
C VAL A 64 -1.48 -1.21 -15.26
N SER A 65 -2.06 -0.03 -14.96
CA SER A 65 -1.27 1.12 -14.52
C SER A 65 -0.77 0.95 -13.08
N ASP A 66 0.32 1.65 -12.75
CA ASP A 66 0.85 1.69 -11.38
C ASP A 66 -0.18 2.17 -10.35
N THR A 67 -0.96 3.21 -10.71
CA THR A 67 -2.04 3.73 -9.86
C THR A 67 -3.10 2.68 -9.60
N GLU A 68 -3.42 1.85 -10.58
CA GLU A 68 -4.41 0.78 -10.44
C GLU A 68 -3.93 -0.31 -9.49
N ILE A 69 -2.64 -0.70 -9.56
CA ILE A 69 -2.07 -1.67 -8.63
C ILE A 69 -2.08 -1.15 -7.19
N GLN A 70 -1.71 0.11 -6.99
CA GLN A 70 -1.77 0.77 -5.68
C GLN A 70 -3.21 0.83 -5.14
N LEU A 71 -4.16 1.15 -6.02
CA LEU A 71 -5.58 1.21 -5.71
C LEU A 71 -6.14 -0.14 -5.27
N ILE A 72 -5.82 -1.21 -6.01
CA ILE A 72 -6.20 -2.60 -5.68
C ILE A 72 -5.63 -3.00 -4.31
N SER A 73 -4.35 -2.70 -4.05
CA SER A 73 -3.72 -2.96 -2.75
C SER A 73 -4.39 -2.18 -1.61
N CYS A 74 -4.75 -0.92 -1.85
CA CYS A 74 -5.43 -0.08 -0.86
C CYS A 74 -6.82 -0.61 -0.51
N ILE A 75 -7.60 -1.04 -1.50
CA ILE A 75 -8.91 -1.69 -1.29
C ILE A 75 -8.74 -2.94 -0.43
N GLY A 76 -7.76 -3.79 -0.75
CA GLY A 76 -7.48 -5.00 0.01
C GLY A 76 -7.11 -4.73 1.47
N LYS A 77 -6.25 -3.74 1.71
CA LYS A 77 -5.91 -3.27 3.06
C LYS A 77 -7.15 -2.87 3.85
N ILE A 78 -8.04 -2.08 3.26
CA ILE A 78 -9.25 -1.59 3.93
C ILE A 78 -10.23 -2.73 4.22
N TYR A 79 -10.38 -3.70 3.31
CA TYR A 79 -11.14 -4.90 3.58
C TYR A 79 -10.55 -5.71 4.75
N GLY A 80 -9.22 -5.79 4.86
CA GLY A 80 -8.54 -6.43 5.99
C GLY A 80 -8.89 -5.76 7.32
N VAL A 81 -8.84 -4.44 7.37
CA VAL A 81 -9.26 -3.65 8.56
C VAL A 81 -10.75 -3.84 8.87
N ALA A 82 -11.58 -4.01 7.84
CA ALA A 82 -13.01 -4.29 7.99
C ALA A 82 -13.34 -5.73 8.43
N GLY A 83 -12.33 -6.59 8.61
CA GLY A 83 -12.53 -8.01 8.94
C GLY A 83 -13.06 -8.87 7.78
N LYS A 84 -13.10 -8.33 6.56
CA LYS A 84 -13.52 -9.05 5.35
C LYS A 84 -12.33 -9.79 4.74
N THR A 85 -11.99 -10.91 5.36
CA THR A 85 -10.77 -11.68 5.08
C THR A 85 -10.70 -12.19 3.64
N ALA A 86 -11.79 -12.69 3.09
CA ALA A 86 -11.80 -13.23 1.72
C ALA A 86 -11.55 -12.14 0.68
N GLU A 87 -12.24 -11.01 0.79
CA GLU A 87 -12.06 -9.86 -0.09
C GLU A 87 -10.66 -9.24 0.07
N ALA A 88 -10.18 -9.12 1.32
CA ALA A 88 -8.83 -8.62 1.59
C ALA A 88 -7.77 -9.47 0.88
N ARG A 89 -7.84 -10.79 1.04
CA ARG A 89 -6.93 -11.73 0.40
C ARG A 89 -6.98 -11.61 -1.13
N TYR A 90 -8.17 -11.58 -1.69
CA TYR A 90 -8.36 -11.45 -3.13
C TYR A 90 -7.67 -10.20 -3.69
N TYR A 91 -7.95 -9.03 -3.11
CA TYR A 91 -7.39 -7.77 -3.61
C TYR A 91 -5.88 -7.66 -3.35
N LEU A 92 -5.39 -8.08 -2.18
CA LEU A 92 -3.98 -8.00 -1.82
C LEU A 92 -3.13 -8.95 -2.68
N SER A 93 -3.53 -10.22 -2.81
CA SER A 93 -2.81 -11.17 -3.67
C SER A 93 -2.85 -10.73 -5.14
N ARG A 94 -3.98 -10.19 -5.60
CA ARG A 94 -4.11 -9.67 -6.96
C ARG A 94 -3.15 -8.50 -7.22
N SER A 95 -2.96 -7.59 -6.26
CA SER A 95 -2.01 -6.48 -6.41
C SER A 95 -0.58 -6.96 -6.56
N ILE A 96 -0.15 -7.97 -5.80
CA ILE A 96 1.17 -8.60 -5.93
C ILE A 96 1.32 -9.29 -7.28
N GLN A 97 0.32 -10.04 -7.71
CA GLN A 97 0.35 -10.74 -9.01
C GLN A 97 0.51 -9.74 -10.18
N LEU A 98 -0.24 -8.65 -10.16
CA LEU A 98 -0.15 -7.60 -11.18
C LEU A 98 1.20 -6.86 -11.14
N LEU A 99 1.76 -6.66 -9.96
CA LEU A 99 3.08 -6.07 -9.80
C LEU A 99 4.16 -6.94 -10.44
N HIS A 100 4.13 -8.26 -10.23
CA HIS A 100 5.12 -9.19 -10.80
C HIS A 100 4.99 -9.36 -12.32
N GLN A 101 3.79 -9.21 -12.89
CA GLN A 101 3.58 -9.33 -14.35
C GLN A 101 4.32 -8.25 -15.17
N SER A 102 4.75 -7.16 -14.55
CA SER A 102 5.43 -6.05 -15.25
C SER A 102 6.55 -5.47 -14.39
N ALA A 103 7.21 -6.28 -13.57
CA ALA A 103 8.19 -5.81 -12.58
C ALA A 103 9.39 -5.10 -13.21
N ASP A 104 9.88 -5.59 -14.36
CA ASP A 104 11.06 -5.04 -15.04
C ASP A 104 10.83 -3.63 -15.60
N GLU A 105 9.60 -3.29 -15.93
CA GLU A 105 9.22 -1.97 -16.46
C GLU A 105 8.90 -0.95 -15.35
N ARG A 106 8.77 -1.41 -14.09
CA ARG A 106 8.30 -0.57 -13.00
C ARG A 106 9.45 0.03 -12.19
N SER A 107 9.42 1.33 -12.06
CA SER A 107 10.47 2.09 -11.35
C SER A 107 10.02 2.67 -10.00
N LYS A 108 8.73 2.60 -9.65
CA LYS A 108 8.21 3.28 -8.47
C LYS A 108 8.64 2.62 -7.17
N SER A 109 9.27 3.41 -6.30
CA SER A 109 9.65 3.01 -4.95
C SER A 109 8.45 2.74 -4.04
N GLU A 110 7.31 3.37 -4.32
CA GLU A 110 6.08 3.27 -3.54
C GLU A 110 5.48 1.87 -3.52
N PHE A 111 5.92 0.98 -4.39
CA PHE A 111 5.43 -0.40 -4.42
C PHE A 111 5.88 -1.23 -3.23
N SER A 112 6.90 -0.82 -2.46
CA SER A 112 7.23 -1.43 -1.18
C SER A 112 6.04 -1.46 -0.21
N GLN A 113 5.12 -0.49 -0.30
CA GLN A 113 3.86 -0.47 0.44
C GLN A 113 2.93 -1.64 0.12
N ILE A 114 2.92 -2.12 -1.12
CA ILE A 114 2.06 -3.24 -1.56
C ILE A 114 2.46 -4.51 -0.85
N PHE A 115 3.75 -4.80 -0.79
CA PHE A 115 4.31 -5.93 -0.04
C PHE A 115 4.04 -5.81 1.46
N TYR A 116 4.19 -4.60 2.03
CA TYR A 116 3.84 -4.36 3.41
C TYR A 116 2.36 -4.63 3.69
N ASN A 117 1.44 -4.13 2.87
CA ASN A 117 0.01 -4.33 3.05
C ASN A 117 -0.36 -5.82 3.07
N TYR A 118 0.19 -6.61 2.13
CA TYR A 118 -0.10 -8.03 2.07
C TYR A 118 0.59 -8.81 3.19
N GLY A 119 1.87 -8.54 3.47
CA GLY A 119 2.60 -9.16 4.57
C GLY A 119 1.95 -8.88 5.93
N ASN A 120 1.49 -7.65 6.17
CA ASN A 120 0.78 -7.30 7.39
C ASN A 120 -0.57 -8.04 7.52
N PHE A 121 -1.32 -8.15 6.42
CA PHE A 121 -2.55 -8.94 6.40
C PHE A 121 -2.28 -10.42 6.74
N LEU A 122 -1.30 -11.05 6.10
CA LEU A 122 -0.92 -12.44 6.34
C LEU A 122 -0.46 -12.67 7.79
N PHE A 123 0.31 -11.74 8.35
CA PHE A 123 0.73 -11.76 9.75
C PHE A 123 -0.48 -11.80 10.70
N HIS A 124 -1.49 -10.99 10.45
CA HIS A 124 -2.74 -10.98 11.25
C HIS A 124 -3.61 -12.22 11.02
N GLN A 125 -3.47 -12.91 9.87
CA GLN A 125 -4.10 -14.23 9.64
C GLN A 125 -3.28 -15.39 10.22
N ASN A 126 -2.17 -15.11 10.93
CA ASN A 126 -1.24 -16.09 11.47
C ASN A 126 -0.52 -16.95 10.39
N GLU A 127 -0.44 -16.45 9.17
CA GLU A 127 0.32 -17.03 8.05
C GLU A 127 1.73 -16.46 8.05
N ILE A 128 2.53 -16.92 9.03
CA ILE A 128 3.77 -16.26 9.43
C ILE A 128 4.87 -16.39 8.37
N ASP A 129 5.00 -17.54 7.73
CA ASP A 129 6.05 -17.78 6.73
C ASP A 129 5.75 -17.02 5.43
N GLU A 130 4.52 -17.00 4.98
CA GLU A 130 4.08 -16.21 3.83
C GLU A 130 4.19 -14.70 4.11
N ALA A 131 3.88 -14.26 5.33
CA ALA A 131 4.09 -12.88 5.74
C ALA A 131 5.57 -12.49 5.67
N LEU A 132 6.48 -13.37 6.13
CA LEU A 132 7.91 -13.14 6.08
C LEU A 132 8.41 -13.04 4.63
N GLU A 133 7.88 -13.87 3.73
CA GLU A 133 8.21 -13.83 2.31
C GLU A 133 7.83 -12.47 1.70
N GLN A 134 6.60 -12.01 1.90
CA GLN A 134 6.16 -10.71 1.39
C GLN A 134 6.99 -9.54 1.94
N VAL A 135 7.30 -9.59 3.24
CA VAL A 135 8.14 -8.55 3.86
C VAL A 135 9.56 -8.56 3.28
N ASN A 136 10.15 -9.72 3.02
CA ASN A 136 11.47 -9.83 2.39
C ASN A 136 11.46 -9.25 0.97
N GLN A 137 10.43 -9.55 0.17
CA GLN A 137 10.26 -8.99 -1.17
C GLN A 137 10.11 -7.46 -1.13
N GLY A 138 9.36 -6.93 -0.17
CA GLY A 138 9.21 -5.49 0.02
C GLY A 138 10.51 -4.79 0.40
N ILE A 139 11.32 -5.39 1.28
CA ILE A 139 12.65 -4.88 1.64
C ILE A 139 13.58 -4.91 0.43
N TYR A 140 13.62 -6.02 -0.29
CA TYR A 140 14.42 -6.14 -1.52
C TYR A 140 14.02 -5.07 -2.55
N TRP A 141 12.72 -4.88 -2.77
CA TRP A 141 12.21 -3.83 -3.67
C TRP A 141 12.68 -2.43 -3.26
N ALA A 142 12.58 -2.10 -1.97
CA ALA A 142 13.03 -0.81 -1.46
C ALA A 142 14.54 -0.61 -1.67
N GLN A 143 15.35 -1.65 -1.48
CA GLN A 143 16.80 -1.63 -1.70
C GLN A 143 17.14 -1.42 -3.18
N GLU A 144 16.53 -2.18 -4.09
CA GLU A 144 16.72 -2.05 -5.54
C GLU A 144 16.36 -0.64 -6.07
N LYS A 145 15.37 0.00 -5.45
CA LYS A 145 14.94 1.36 -5.82
C LYS A 145 15.63 2.46 -5.01
N ASN A 146 16.61 2.12 -4.16
CA ASN A 146 17.30 3.04 -3.25
C ASN A 146 16.32 3.94 -2.45
N SER A 147 15.26 3.34 -1.93
CA SER A 147 14.15 4.04 -1.28
C SER A 147 13.99 3.67 0.19
N TYR A 148 13.75 4.68 1.02
CA TYR A 148 13.35 4.49 2.41
C TYR A 148 11.82 4.38 2.60
N TYR A 149 11.04 4.54 1.52
CA TYR A 149 9.58 4.49 1.60
C TYR A 149 9.09 3.12 2.06
N TYR A 150 8.32 3.08 3.12
CA TYR A 150 7.86 1.87 3.83
C TYR A 150 8.95 0.95 4.39
N LEU A 151 10.23 1.27 4.23
CA LEU A 151 11.32 0.40 4.71
C LEU A 151 11.33 0.27 6.24
N ASN A 152 11.02 1.38 6.96
CA ASN A 152 10.83 1.34 8.41
C ASN A 152 9.70 0.38 8.81
N ASP A 153 8.54 0.50 8.16
CA ASP A 153 7.36 -0.32 8.49
C ASP A 153 7.59 -1.81 8.19
N LEU A 154 8.31 -2.10 7.10
CA LEU A 154 8.73 -3.45 6.73
C LEU A 154 9.68 -4.06 7.78
N PHE A 155 10.65 -3.30 8.29
CA PHE A 155 11.53 -3.78 9.34
C PHE A 155 10.79 -3.97 10.68
N VAL A 156 9.86 -3.08 11.03
CA VAL A 156 9.00 -3.26 12.21
C VAL A 156 8.19 -4.55 12.08
N LEU A 157 7.54 -4.77 10.94
CA LEU A 157 6.74 -5.98 10.72
C LEU A 157 7.63 -7.24 10.76
N LYS A 158 8.83 -7.18 10.19
CA LYS A 158 9.79 -8.28 10.22
C LYS A 158 10.24 -8.60 11.65
N SER A 159 10.46 -7.59 12.49
CA SER A 159 10.74 -7.77 13.92
C SER A 159 9.57 -8.48 14.63
N LEU A 160 8.32 -8.04 14.36
CA LEU A 160 7.12 -8.67 14.93
C LEU A 160 6.97 -10.14 14.50
N ILE A 161 7.28 -10.46 13.25
CA ILE A 161 7.29 -11.82 12.71
C ILE A 161 8.30 -12.67 13.47
N TYR A 162 9.54 -12.19 13.69
CA TYR A 162 10.55 -12.95 14.43
C TYR A 162 10.22 -13.07 15.92
N LYS A 163 9.55 -12.08 16.53
CA LYS A 163 9.00 -12.24 17.89
C LYS A 163 7.97 -13.38 17.95
N ARG A 164 7.11 -13.49 16.94
CA ARG A 164 6.12 -14.58 16.84
C ARG A 164 6.76 -15.94 16.60
N LYS A 165 7.91 -15.99 15.92
CA LYS A 165 8.70 -17.19 15.67
C LYS A 165 9.62 -17.58 16.86
N GLU A 166 9.58 -16.83 17.96
CA GLU A 166 10.42 -17.01 19.15
C GLU A 166 11.93 -16.87 18.85
N GLU A 167 12.28 -15.99 17.91
CA GLU A 167 13.66 -15.67 17.51
C GLU A 167 14.05 -14.24 17.99
N PRO A 168 14.32 -14.04 19.30
CA PRO A 168 14.45 -12.70 19.88
C PRO A 168 15.67 -11.92 19.37
N GLU A 169 16.76 -12.58 19.03
CA GLU A 169 17.97 -11.92 18.49
C GLU A 169 17.71 -11.31 17.12
N ARG A 170 17.02 -12.04 16.23
CA ARG A 170 16.62 -11.52 14.93
C ARG A 170 15.57 -10.41 15.07
N ALA A 171 14.64 -10.57 15.99
CA ALA A 171 13.65 -9.54 16.26
C ALA A 171 14.31 -8.21 16.68
N ALA A 172 15.25 -8.26 17.63
CA ALA A 172 16.01 -7.09 18.10
C ALA A 172 16.84 -6.44 16.98
N PHE A 173 17.48 -7.25 16.12
CA PHE A 173 18.23 -6.76 14.97
C PHE A 173 17.35 -5.93 14.02
N TYR A 174 16.18 -6.43 13.62
CA TYR A 174 15.28 -5.71 12.73
C TYR A 174 14.61 -4.49 13.40
N GLU A 175 14.39 -4.54 14.70
CA GLU A 175 13.93 -3.37 15.46
C GLU A 175 14.99 -2.24 15.46
N GLY A 176 16.27 -2.59 15.60
CA GLY A 176 17.38 -1.65 15.46
C GLY A 176 17.46 -1.02 14.06
N LEU A 177 17.29 -1.83 12.99
CA LEU A 177 17.25 -1.32 11.61
C LEU A 177 16.06 -0.37 11.39
N ALA A 178 14.89 -0.70 11.92
CA ALA A 178 13.73 0.19 11.82
C ALA A 178 14.00 1.55 12.47
N GLN A 179 14.60 1.56 13.66
CA GLN A 179 14.97 2.79 14.35
C GLN A 179 15.99 3.62 13.55
N ALA A 180 17.01 2.97 12.97
CA ALA A 180 18.01 3.64 12.14
C ALA A 180 17.38 4.30 10.90
N VAL A 181 16.53 3.58 10.16
CA VAL A 181 15.81 4.13 9.00
C VAL A 181 14.93 5.32 9.39
N LYS A 182 14.22 5.22 10.52
CA LYS A 182 13.38 6.30 11.03
C LYS A 182 14.19 7.56 11.39
N GLN A 183 15.41 7.41 11.88
CA GLN A 183 16.31 8.54 12.17
C GLN A 183 16.81 9.20 10.88
N ILE A 184 17.23 8.39 9.89
CA ILE A 184 17.68 8.88 8.60
C ILE A 184 16.57 9.67 7.89
N SER A 185 15.36 9.09 7.82
CA SER A 185 14.23 9.72 7.12
C SER A 185 13.68 11.00 7.77
N LYS A 186 14.07 11.30 9.00
CA LYS A 186 13.75 12.59 9.67
C LYS A 186 14.73 13.70 9.35
N ASN A 187 15.91 13.35 8.86
CA ASN A 187 16.99 14.28 8.58
C ASN A 187 17.14 14.59 7.07
N LEU A 188 16.30 13.97 6.25
CA LEU A 188 16.15 14.21 4.81
C LEU A 188 14.90 15.06 4.53
#